data_d50fea155fe5caff1f4a97aa31971f3a
#
_entry.id   d50fea155fe5caff1f4a97aa31971f3a
#
_cell.length_a   1.000
_cell.length_b   1.000
_cell.length_c   1.000
_cell.angle_alpha   90.00
_cell.angle_beta   90.00
_cell.angle_gamma   90.00
#
_symmetry.space_group_name_H-M   'P 1'
#
loop_
_entity.id
_entity.type
_entity.pdbx_description
1 polymer ?
#
loop_
_entity_poly.entity_id
_entity_poly.type
_entity_poly.pdbx_seq_one_letter_code
_entity_poly.pdbx_strand_id
1 'polypeptide(L)'
;MTVDILTFGCRLNAYESEVMRGHASALTDTVIVNTCAVTLEAERQARQAIRKTHRERPGASIVVTGCAAQIDPEGWANLPGVTRVLGNEEKLKAAFWTPDAPSAVSDIMQARETAAHLVTEFAGRARAFVQVQQGCDHLCSFCIIPFGRGPSRSVPLGAIVEQARALIAAGFRELVLTGVDITSYGPDLPGKPTLGQMVRRLLALVPELPRLRLSSLDPNEIDQDLWRLIADEPRLMPHLHLSLQAASDIILKRMKRRHSRAEALATIDRARQLRPGNGFGADLIAGFPTETDAMFEDTLAFVRDTGLPYLHVFPYSERPGTPAARMPAVAIQLRRERAARLREAGRVNAAQFHAGLVGRTVQILAESETHGHSEHFCPARFAALTAGAITSLRVTGADADGLLAA
;
A
#
# COMPACT_ATOMS: atom_id res chain seq x y z
N MET A 1 9.31 -22.19 -20.62
CA MET A 1 10.07 -21.20 -19.83
C MET A 1 9.10 -20.14 -19.38
N THR A 2 9.21 -19.71 -18.15
CA THR A 2 8.20 -18.94 -17.43
C THR A 2 8.41 -17.43 -17.57
N VAL A 3 7.32 -16.67 -17.45
CA VAL A 3 7.39 -15.21 -17.30
C VAL A 3 7.76 -14.91 -15.84
N ASP A 4 8.84 -14.15 -15.65
CA ASP A 4 9.26 -13.65 -14.33
C ASP A 4 8.77 -12.23 -14.15
N ILE A 5 8.26 -11.90 -12.95
CA ILE A 5 7.78 -10.55 -12.64
C ILE A 5 8.54 -10.00 -11.44
N LEU A 6 9.24 -8.89 -11.64
CA LEU A 6 9.91 -8.13 -10.61
C LEU A 6 9.03 -6.95 -10.22
N THR A 7 8.46 -7.00 -9.02
CA THR A 7 7.51 -5.99 -8.54
C THR A 7 8.19 -5.06 -7.54
N PHE A 8 8.16 -3.77 -7.82
CA PHE A 8 8.64 -2.72 -6.93
C PHE A 8 7.47 -1.88 -6.42
N GLY A 9 7.55 -1.43 -5.17
CA GLY A 9 6.64 -0.44 -4.59
C GLY A 9 5.48 -1.02 -3.78
N CYS A 10 4.25 -0.66 -4.11
CA CYS A 10 3.09 -0.79 -3.24
C CYS A 10 2.25 -2.06 -3.47
N ARG A 11 1.24 -2.27 -2.61
CA ARG A 11 0.26 -3.38 -2.71
C ARG A 11 -0.51 -3.36 -4.03
N LEU A 12 -0.78 -2.17 -4.58
CA LEU A 12 -1.44 -2.01 -5.87
C LEU A 12 -0.56 -2.55 -7.00
N ASN A 13 0.76 -2.27 -7.01
CA ASN A 13 1.68 -2.89 -7.95
C ASN A 13 1.71 -4.42 -7.79
N ALA A 14 1.64 -4.93 -6.56
CA ALA A 14 1.58 -6.37 -6.34
C ALA A 14 0.31 -7.01 -6.93
N TYR A 15 -0.87 -6.38 -6.74
CA TYR A 15 -2.11 -6.80 -7.39
C TYR A 15 -1.99 -6.78 -8.91
N GLU A 16 -1.52 -5.68 -9.48
CA GLU A 16 -1.37 -5.53 -10.93
C GLU A 16 -0.36 -6.52 -11.52
N SER A 17 0.64 -6.93 -10.76
CA SER A 17 1.59 -7.97 -11.18
C SER A 17 0.92 -9.32 -11.35
N GLU A 18 -0.05 -9.67 -10.52
CA GLU A 18 -0.80 -10.92 -10.72
C GLU A 18 -1.75 -10.84 -11.93
N VAL A 19 -2.37 -9.67 -12.19
CA VAL A 19 -3.12 -9.43 -13.43
C VAL A 19 -2.23 -9.64 -14.66
N MET A 20 -1.03 -9.03 -14.66
CA MET A 20 -0.07 -9.18 -15.76
C MET A 20 0.40 -10.63 -15.92
N ARG A 21 0.58 -11.37 -14.82
CA ARG A 21 0.95 -12.80 -14.87
C ARG A 21 -0.07 -13.61 -15.65
N GLY A 22 -1.37 -13.34 -15.41
CA GLY A 22 -2.45 -13.98 -16.16
C GLY A 22 -2.43 -13.63 -17.65
N HIS A 23 -2.26 -12.34 -17.97
CA HIS A 23 -2.26 -11.87 -19.35
C HIS A 23 -1.01 -12.31 -20.14
N ALA A 24 0.14 -12.38 -19.49
CA ALA A 24 1.43 -12.69 -20.10
C ALA A 24 1.70 -14.20 -20.21
N SER A 25 0.75 -15.07 -19.92
CA SER A 25 0.93 -16.53 -19.88
C SER A 25 1.42 -17.15 -21.19
N ALA A 26 1.15 -16.50 -22.34
CA ALA A 26 1.61 -16.94 -23.66
C ALA A 26 3.04 -16.50 -24.01
N LEU A 27 3.65 -15.59 -23.21
CA LEU A 27 5.00 -15.11 -23.44
C LEU A 27 6.04 -16.14 -22.95
N THR A 28 7.17 -16.17 -23.62
CA THR A 28 8.30 -17.02 -23.24
C THR A 28 9.55 -16.18 -23.03
N ASP A 29 10.41 -16.62 -22.12
CA ASP A 29 11.69 -15.96 -21.77
C ASP A 29 11.56 -14.43 -21.59
N THR A 30 10.55 -14.04 -20.80
CA THR A 30 10.21 -12.63 -20.58
C THR A 30 10.33 -12.27 -19.10
N VAL A 31 10.94 -11.11 -18.82
CA VAL A 31 11.01 -10.52 -17.49
C VAL A 31 10.21 -9.22 -17.48
N ILE A 32 9.17 -9.17 -16.67
CA ILE A 32 8.33 -7.98 -16.48
C ILE A 32 8.84 -7.22 -15.26
N VAL A 33 9.14 -5.93 -15.41
CA VAL A 33 9.60 -5.05 -14.34
C VAL A 33 8.52 -4.01 -14.05
N ASN A 34 7.76 -4.24 -12.98
CA ASN A 34 6.69 -3.33 -12.53
C ASN A 34 7.28 -2.27 -11.59
N THR A 35 7.48 -1.06 -12.08
CA THR A 35 8.26 0.00 -11.43
C THR A 35 7.43 0.85 -10.46
N CYS A 36 8.11 1.47 -9.50
CA CYS A 36 7.56 2.43 -8.55
C CYS A 36 8.20 3.81 -8.72
N ALA A 37 7.38 4.87 -8.63
CA ALA A 37 7.82 6.26 -8.73
C ALA A 37 7.85 7.00 -7.38
N VAL A 38 7.52 6.34 -6.27
CA VAL A 38 7.40 7.02 -4.96
C VAL A 38 8.75 7.52 -4.46
N THR A 39 9.82 6.75 -4.63
CA THR A 39 11.16 7.13 -4.20
C THR A 39 12.20 6.91 -5.29
N LEU A 40 13.25 7.75 -5.30
CA LEU A 40 14.41 7.54 -6.18
C LEU A 40 15.11 6.21 -5.92
N GLU A 41 15.09 5.72 -4.68
CA GLU A 41 15.67 4.44 -4.32
C GLU A 41 14.95 3.28 -5.00
N ALA A 42 13.60 3.29 -5.04
CA ALA A 42 12.83 2.26 -5.74
C ALA A 42 13.13 2.27 -7.26
N GLU A 43 13.28 3.44 -7.87
CA GLU A 43 13.68 3.53 -9.27
C GLU A 43 15.10 3.03 -9.51
N ARG A 44 16.05 3.37 -8.61
CA ARG A 44 17.43 2.89 -8.68
C ARG A 44 17.49 1.37 -8.63
N GLN A 45 16.73 0.76 -7.71
CA GLN A 45 16.64 -0.70 -7.57
C GLN A 45 16.06 -1.35 -8.83
N ALA A 46 15.00 -0.78 -9.41
CA ALA A 46 14.41 -1.28 -10.65
C ALA A 46 15.40 -1.20 -11.83
N ARG A 47 16.10 -0.06 -11.99
CA ARG A 47 17.16 0.10 -13.01
C ARG A 47 18.31 -0.88 -12.81
N GLN A 48 18.70 -1.14 -11.56
CA GLN A 48 19.72 -2.13 -11.24
C GLN A 48 19.28 -3.56 -11.58
N ALA A 49 18.03 -3.90 -11.27
CA ALA A 49 17.44 -5.20 -11.61
C ALA A 49 17.41 -5.43 -13.12
N ILE A 50 17.02 -4.43 -13.92
CA ILE A 50 17.04 -4.51 -15.40
C ILE A 50 18.45 -4.80 -15.91
N ARG A 51 19.46 -4.03 -15.45
CA ARG A 51 20.85 -4.24 -15.86
C ARG A 51 21.39 -5.61 -15.46
N LYS A 52 20.99 -6.10 -14.28
CA LYS A 52 21.35 -7.45 -13.81
C LYS A 52 20.72 -8.51 -14.70
N THR A 53 19.42 -8.42 -14.97
CA THR A 53 18.68 -9.34 -15.85
C THR A 53 19.31 -9.40 -17.24
N HIS A 54 19.61 -8.25 -17.86
CA HIS A 54 20.25 -8.19 -19.18
C HIS A 54 21.61 -8.88 -19.22
N ARG A 55 22.42 -8.78 -18.16
CA ARG A 55 23.72 -9.47 -18.09
C ARG A 55 23.58 -10.99 -17.89
N GLU A 56 22.64 -11.41 -17.04
CA GLU A 56 22.45 -12.82 -16.68
C GLU A 56 21.64 -13.59 -17.72
N ARG A 57 20.76 -12.88 -18.46
CA ARG A 57 19.86 -13.44 -19.48
C ARG A 57 19.81 -12.54 -20.71
N PRO A 58 20.89 -12.47 -21.51
CA PRO A 58 20.99 -11.53 -22.63
C PRO A 58 19.96 -11.76 -23.75
N GLY A 59 19.37 -12.96 -23.83
CA GLY A 59 18.29 -13.30 -24.78
C GLY A 59 16.88 -13.04 -24.27
N ALA A 60 16.69 -12.73 -22.97
CA ALA A 60 15.37 -12.50 -22.42
C ALA A 60 14.77 -11.17 -22.85
N SER A 61 13.47 -11.16 -23.17
CA SER A 61 12.71 -9.94 -23.39
C SER A 61 12.45 -9.24 -22.06
N ILE A 62 12.81 -7.95 -21.93
CA ILE A 62 12.53 -7.17 -20.72
C ILE A 62 11.43 -6.16 -21.03
N VAL A 63 10.26 -6.36 -20.39
CA VAL A 63 9.12 -5.44 -20.49
C VAL A 63 9.06 -4.58 -19.22
N VAL A 64 9.15 -3.26 -19.36
CA VAL A 64 9.09 -2.33 -18.23
C VAL A 64 7.73 -1.66 -18.18
N THR A 65 7.17 -1.55 -16.98
CA THR A 65 5.88 -0.90 -16.72
C THR A 65 5.83 -0.30 -15.33
N GLY A 66 4.68 0.23 -14.94
CA GLY A 66 4.46 0.81 -13.61
C GLY A 66 4.62 2.33 -13.56
N CYS A 67 4.53 2.91 -12.37
CA CYS A 67 4.42 4.37 -12.21
C CYS A 67 5.63 5.12 -12.74
N ALA A 68 6.85 4.61 -12.57
CA ALA A 68 8.03 5.31 -13.09
C ALA A 68 8.13 5.20 -14.62
N ALA A 69 7.77 4.06 -15.20
CA ALA A 69 7.71 3.88 -16.65
C ALA A 69 6.61 4.76 -17.30
N GLN A 70 5.48 4.95 -16.62
CA GLN A 70 4.42 5.86 -17.07
C GLN A 70 4.89 7.32 -17.13
N ILE A 71 5.73 7.75 -16.18
CA ILE A 71 6.20 9.15 -16.06
C ILE A 71 7.35 9.44 -17.02
N ASP A 72 8.26 8.51 -17.23
CA ASP A 72 9.46 8.65 -18.07
C ASP A 72 9.63 7.43 -19.00
N PRO A 73 8.73 7.22 -19.97
CA PRO A 73 8.79 6.03 -20.82
C PRO A 73 10.08 5.96 -21.67
N GLU A 74 10.57 7.08 -22.15
CA GLU A 74 11.79 7.15 -22.97
C GLU A 74 13.04 6.78 -22.16
N GLY A 75 13.17 7.32 -20.95
CA GLY A 75 14.30 7.03 -20.06
C GLY A 75 14.35 5.57 -19.61
N TRP A 76 13.23 4.85 -19.61
CA TRP A 76 13.18 3.41 -19.35
C TRP A 76 13.40 2.60 -20.63
N ALA A 77 12.88 3.03 -21.78
CA ALA A 77 13.10 2.35 -23.07
C ALA A 77 14.58 2.33 -23.48
N ASN A 78 15.35 3.37 -23.13
CA ASN A 78 16.78 3.49 -23.44
C ASN A 78 17.69 2.64 -22.54
N LEU A 79 17.16 1.86 -21.60
CA LEU A 79 17.98 0.96 -20.78
C LEU A 79 18.38 -0.30 -21.57
N PRO A 80 19.62 -0.79 -21.39
CA PRO A 80 20.08 -2.01 -22.06
C PRO A 80 19.17 -3.21 -21.80
N GLY A 81 18.77 -3.90 -22.87
CA GLY A 81 17.92 -5.10 -22.81
C GLY A 81 16.43 -4.84 -22.70
N VAL A 82 15.98 -3.60 -22.52
CA VAL A 82 14.55 -3.28 -22.55
C VAL A 82 14.03 -3.37 -23.97
N THR A 83 13.05 -4.24 -24.18
CA THR A 83 12.43 -4.49 -25.47
C THR A 83 11.11 -3.76 -25.62
N ARG A 84 10.43 -3.46 -24.48
CA ARG A 84 9.09 -2.86 -24.50
C ARG A 84 8.82 -2.08 -23.22
N VAL A 85 8.08 -0.95 -23.36
CA VAL A 85 7.56 -0.16 -22.25
C VAL A 85 6.04 -0.09 -22.37
N LEU A 86 5.33 -0.42 -21.26
CA LEU A 86 3.89 -0.33 -21.19
C LEU A 86 3.45 0.63 -20.08
N GLY A 87 2.48 1.48 -20.40
CA GLY A 87 1.84 2.37 -19.42
C GLY A 87 0.98 1.63 -18.39
N ASN A 88 0.46 2.38 -17.42
CA ASN A 88 -0.35 1.82 -16.35
C ASN A 88 -1.76 1.38 -16.80
N GLU A 89 -2.27 1.88 -17.92
CA GLU A 89 -3.50 1.39 -18.54
C GLU A 89 -3.24 0.17 -19.43
N GLU A 90 -2.20 0.24 -20.26
CA GLU A 90 -1.84 -0.78 -21.22
C GLU A 90 -1.48 -2.10 -20.53
N LYS A 91 -0.73 -2.04 -19.44
CA LYS A 91 -0.31 -3.25 -18.70
C LYS A 91 -1.47 -4.10 -18.19
N LEU A 92 -2.66 -3.51 -18.04
CA LEU A 92 -3.86 -4.20 -17.56
C LEU A 92 -4.74 -4.76 -18.70
N LYS A 93 -4.34 -4.58 -19.96
CA LYS A 93 -5.10 -5.03 -21.14
C LYS A 93 -4.38 -6.22 -21.80
N ALA A 94 -5.06 -7.36 -21.92
CA ALA A 94 -4.48 -8.59 -22.47
C ALA A 94 -3.87 -8.39 -23.89
N ALA A 95 -4.43 -7.46 -24.69
CA ALA A 95 -3.95 -7.17 -26.04
C ALA A 95 -2.48 -6.72 -26.11
N PHE A 96 -1.94 -6.15 -25.03
CA PHE A 96 -0.53 -5.72 -24.97
C PHE A 96 0.44 -6.82 -24.48
N TRP A 97 -0.05 -8.04 -24.23
CA TRP A 97 0.75 -9.17 -23.75
C TRP A 97 0.91 -10.27 -24.79
N THR A 98 0.85 -9.90 -26.08
CA THR A 98 1.22 -10.80 -27.18
C THR A 98 2.71 -10.62 -27.55
N PRO A 99 3.36 -11.60 -28.20
CA PRO A 99 4.78 -11.51 -28.57
C PRO A 99 5.10 -10.25 -29.40
N ASP A 100 4.25 -9.90 -30.35
CA ASP A 100 4.46 -8.79 -31.30
C ASP A 100 3.83 -7.46 -30.85
N ALA A 101 3.29 -7.37 -29.63
CA ALA A 101 2.69 -6.15 -29.15
C ALA A 101 3.72 -5.01 -29.04
N PRO A 102 3.41 -3.80 -29.51
CA PRO A 102 4.34 -2.66 -29.43
C PRO A 102 4.45 -2.10 -28.01
N SER A 103 5.45 -1.23 -27.80
CA SER A 103 5.43 -0.31 -26.66
C SER A 103 4.24 0.63 -26.77
N ALA A 104 3.56 0.87 -25.64
CA ALA A 104 2.42 1.77 -25.60
C ALA A 104 2.31 2.40 -24.20
N VAL A 105 2.26 3.72 -24.17
CA VAL A 105 2.08 4.52 -22.96
C VAL A 105 1.14 5.68 -23.31
N SER A 106 -0.11 5.54 -22.92
CA SER A 106 -1.11 6.60 -23.13
C SER A 106 -0.99 7.71 -22.08
N ASP A 107 -1.59 8.86 -22.36
CA ASP A 107 -1.70 9.93 -21.37
C ASP A 107 -2.64 9.50 -20.23
N ILE A 108 -2.06 9.15 -19.11
CA ILE A 108 -2.78 8.66 -17.93
C ILE A 108 -3.77 9.69 -17.36
N MET A 109 -3.59 10.99 -17.67
CA MET A 109 -4.52 12.04 -17.25
C MET A 109 -5.86 11.98 -17.99
N GLN A 110 -5.95 11.24 -19.10
CA GLN A 110 -7.19 11.00 -19.84
C GLN A 110 -7.96 9.77 -19.35
N ALA A 111 -7.37 8.96 -18.46
CA ALA A 111 -8.02 7.77 -17.92
C ALA A 111 -9.30 8.15 -17.14
N ARG A 112 -10.42 7.47 -17.45
CA ARG A 112 -11.73 7.75 -16.83
C ARG A 112 -12.32 6.55 -16.12
N GLU A 113 -11.86 5.35 -16.44
CA GLU A 113 -12.36 4.11 -15.90
C GLU A 113 -11.23 3.27 -15.31
N THR A 114 -11.55 2.42 -14.36
CA THR A 114 -10.65 1.39 -13.85
C THR A 114 -11.24 0.04 -14.19
N ALA A 115 -10.53 -0.73 -15.03
CA ALA A 115 -10.95 -2.07 -15.37
C ALA A 115 -10.92 -2.97 -14.13
N ALA A 116 -11.98 -3.74 -13.93
CA ALA A 116 -11.97 -4.82 -12.97
C ALA A 116 -11.25 -6.03 -13.58
N HIS A 117 -10.35 -6.63 -12.82
CA HIS A 117 -9.65 -7.84 -13.22
C HIS A 117 -9.88 -8.92 -12.17
N LEU A 118 -10.24 -10.13 -12.61
CA LEU A 118 -10.35 -11.29 -11.75
C LEU A 118 -8.96 -11.89 -11.54
N VAL A 119 -8.47 -11.79 -10.32
CA VAL A 119 -7.22 -12.41 -9.87
C VAL A 119 -7.59 -13.48 -8.86
N THR A 120 -7.17 -14.71 -9.09
CA THR A 120 -7.46 -15.85 -8.22
C THR A 120 -6.22 -16.38 -7.50
N GLU A 121 -5.04 -15.88 -7.86
CA GLU A 121 -3.77 -16.31 -7.30
C GLU A 121 -2.94 -15.11 -6.82
N PHE A 122 -2.32 -15.27 -5.67
CA PHE A 122 -1.29 -14.38 -5.14
C PHE A 122 -0.13 -15.25 -4.69
N ALA A 123 0.84 -15.47 -5.57
CA ALA A 123 1.94 -16.37 -5.36
C ALA A 123 2.65 -16.13 -4.02
N GLY A 124 2.68 -17.15 -3.15
CA GLY A 124 3.36 -17.11 -1.86
C GLY A 124 2.74 -16.18 -0.82
N ARG A 125 1.45 -15.81 -0.94
CA ARG A 125 0.76 -14.92 -0.01
C ARG A 125 -0.46 -15.60 0.62
N ALA A 126 -0.64 -15.42 1.93
CA ALA A 126 -1.80 -15.90 2.67
C ALA A 126 -3.01 -14.94 2.61
N ARG A 127 -2.78 -13.68 2.20
CA ARG A 127 -3.83 -12.66 1.98
C ARG A 127 -3.81 -12.16 0.56
N ALA A 128 -4.99 -11.82 0.05
CA ALA A 128 -5.16 -11.27 -1.28
C ALA A 128 -5.45 -9.76 -1.24
N PHE A 129 -5.00 -9.05 -2.28
CA PHE A 129 -5.31 -7.64 -2.46
C PHE A 129 -6.49 -7.48 -3.41
N VAL A 130 -7.41 -6.59 -3.07
CA VAL A 130 -8.56 -6.23 -3.92
C VAL A 130 -8.46 -4.75 -4.25
N GLN A 131 -8.25 -4.43 -5.51
CA GLN A 131 -8.24 -3.05 -5.95
C GLN A 131 -9.66 -2.51 -5.91
N VAL A 132 -9.85 -1.39 -5.21
CA VAL A 132 -11.14 -0.69 -5.12
C VAL A 132 -11.10 0.71 -5.72
N GLN A 133 -9.88 1.28 -5.87
CA GLN A 133 -9.68 2.64 -6.32
C GLN A 133 -8.32 2.78 -7.00
N GLN A 134 -8.20 3.68 -7.97
CA GLN A 134 -7.00 3.99 -8.75
C GLN A 134 -6.87 5.50 -8.92
N GLY A 135 -5.63 6.01 -9.05
CA GLY A 135 -5.37 7.44 -9.23
C GLY A 135 -5.60 8.25 -7.95
N CYS A 136 -5.38 9.58 -8.02
CA CYS A 136 -5.56 10.48 -6.88
C CYS A 136 -5.70 11.92 -7.35
N ASP A 137 -6.72 12.63 -6.84
CA ASP A 137 -6.98 14.04 -7.12
C ASP A 137 -6.37 14.98 -6.07
N HIS A 138 -5.74 14.42 -5.02
CA HIS A 138 -4.98 15.20 -4.05
C HIS A 138 -3.65 15.63 -4.66
N LEU A 139 -3.50 16.91 -4.89
CA LEU A 139 -2.27 17.49 -5.41
C LEU A 139 -1.30 17.85 -4.27
N CYS A 140 -0.93 16.85 -3.45
CA CYS A 140 0.09 17.03 -2.42
C CYS A 140 1.39 17.51 -3.04
N SER A 141 2.04 18.51 -2.42
CA SER A 141 3.17 19.22 -3.03
C SER A 141 4.41 18.35 -3.30
N PHE A 142 4.51 17.20 -2.67
CA PHE A 142 5.64 16.25 -2.82
C PHE A 142 5.30 15.05 -3.72
N CYS A 143 4.03 14.86 -4.08
CA CYS A 143 3.56 13.60 -4.63
C CYS A 143 3.62 13.58 -6.15
N ILE A 144 4.28 12.56 -6.69
CA ILE A 144 4.37 12.29 -8.13
C ILE A 144 3.29 11.32 -8.62
N ILE A 145 2.53 10.71 -7.72
CA ILE A 145 1.60 9.62 -8.04
C ILE A 145 0.50 10.03 -9.02
N PRO A 146 -0.12 11.23 -8.97
CA PRO A 146 -1.10 11.63 -9.97
C PRO A 146 -0.57 11.54 -11.41
N PHE A 147 0.71 11.84 -11.65
CA PHE A 147 1.34 11.75 -12.97
C PHE A 147 1.60 10.31 -13.44
N GLY A 148 1.70 9.38 -12.50
CA GLY A 148 1.86 7.95 -12.81
C GLY A 148 0.55 7.17 -12.81
N ARG A 149 -0.50 7.68 -12.14
CA ARG A 149 -1.76 6.94 -11.92
C ARG A 149 -3.00 7.65 -12.44
N GLY A 150 -2.88 8.93 -12.79
CA GLY A 150 -3.99 9.75 -13.29
C GLY A 150 -5.00 10.17 -12.22
N PRO A 151 -6.18 10.65 -12.66
CA PRO A 151 -7.29 11.06 -11.80
C PRO A 151 -7.83 9.91 -10.94
N SER A 152 -8.51 10.25 -9.83
CA SER A 152 -9.20 9.28 -8.98
C SER A 152 -10.29 8.54 -9.74
N ARG A 153 -10.31 7.22 -9.64
CA ARG A 153 -11.30 6.34 -10.28
C ARG A 153 -11.61 5.18 -9.36
N SER A 154 -12.89 4.87 -9.22
CA SER A 154 -13.38 3.83 -8.32
C SER A 154 -13.81 2.59 -9.08
N VAL A 155 -13.59 1.41 -8.49
CA VAL A 155 -14.10 0.15 -9.03
C VAL A 155 -15.57 -0.03 -8.60
N PRO A 156 -16.51 -0.33 -9.49
CA PRO A 156 -17.90 -0.58 -9.13
C PRO A 156 -18.05 -1.74 -8.14
N LEU A 157 -18.98 -1.60 -7.18
CA LEU A 157 -19.19 -2.59 -6.11
C LEU A 157 -19.42 -4.02 -6.64
N GLY A 158 -20.16 -4.18 -7.75
CA GLY A 158 -20.42 -5.51 -8.35
C GLY A 158 -19.13 -6.24 -8.68
N ALA A 159 -18.17 -5.55 -9.28
CA ALA A 159 -16.88 -6.11 -9.63
C ALA A 159 -16.02 -6.43 -8.38
N ILE A 160 -16.09 -5.60 -7.33
CA ILE A 160 -15.42 -5.85 -6.05
C ILE A 160 -15.98 -7.12 -5.39
N VAL A 161 -17.30 -7.31 -5.40
CA VAL A 161 -17.97 -8.50 -4.86
C VAL A 161 -17.60 -9.75 -5.63
N GLU A 162 -17.60 -9.69 -6.96
CA GLU A 162 -17.18 -10.81 -7.81
C GLU A 162 -15.74 -11.23 -7.54
N GLN A 163 -14.83 -10.26 -7.49
CA GLN A 163 -13.42 -10.48 -7.14
C GLN A 163 -13.26 -11.09 -5.74
N ALA A 164 -13.99 -10.57 -4.74
CA ALA A 164 -13.94 -11.08 -3.37
C ALA A 164 -14.39 -12.54 -3.30
N ARG A 165 -15.51 -12.90 -3.96
CA ARG A 165 -16.01 -14.29 -4.04
C ARG A 165 -15.02 -15.22 -4.72
N ALA A 166 -14.43 -14.80 -5.84
CA ALA A 166 -13.43 -15.59 -6.55
C ALA A 166 -12.21 -15.88 -5.66
N LEU A 167 -11.72 -14.90 -4.90
CA LEU A 167 -10.60 -15.08 -3.98
C LEU A 167 -10.94 -16.00 -2.80
N ILE A 168 -12.15 -15.90 -2.23
CA ILE A 168 -12.60 -16.78 -1.16
C ILE A 168 -12.72 -18.23 -1.68
N ALA A 169 -13.29 -18.40 -2.87
CA ALA A 169 -13.36 -19.71 -3.52
C ALA A 169 -11.98 -20.31 -3.80
N ALA A 170 -10.96 -19.46 -4.07
CA ALA A 170 -9.56 -19.86 -4.20
C ALA A 170 -8.86 -20.14 -2.84
N GLY A 171 -9.56 -20.00 -1.70
CA GLY A 171 -9.07 -20.34 -0.36
C GLY A 171 -8.50 -19.19 0.46
N PHE A 172 -8.50 -17.95 -0.05
CA PHE A 172 -8.04 -16.81 0.74
C PHE A 172 -8.99 -16.48 1.90
N ARG A 173 -8.43 -16.26 3.08
CA ARG A 173 -9.17 -15.99 4.31
C ARG A 173 -9.10 -14.54 4.77
N GLU A 174 -8.22 -13.75 4.19
CA GLU A 174 -8.10 -12.30 4.46
C GLU A 174 -7.97 -11.54 3.15
N LEU A 175 -8.84 -10.53 2.95
CA LEU A 175 -8.76 -9.60 1.83
C LEU A 175 -8.32 -8.23 2.32
N VAL A 176 -7.48 -7.56 1.53
CA VAL A 176 -7.02 -6.18 1.80
C VAL A 176 -7.52 -5.28 0.69
N LEU A 177 -8.46 -4.38 1.00
CA LEU A 177 -8.88 -3.35 0.06
C LEU A 177 -7.71 -2.39 -0.19
N THR A 178 -7.37 -2.22 -1.46
CA THR A 178 -6.21 -1.42 -1.86
C THR A 178 -6.55 -0.43 -2.96
N GLY A 179 -5.81 0.67 -2.98
CA GLY A 179 -5.90 1.73 -3.96
C GLY A 179 -4.77 2.73 -3.73
N VAL A 180 -4.81 3.83 -4.45
CA VAL A 180 -3.93 4.98 -4.23
C VAL A 180 -4.41 5.82 -3.06
N ASP A 181 -5.73 6.05 -3.01
CA ASP A 181 -6.43 6.83 -2.00
C ASP A 181 -7.85 6.27 -1.83
N ILE A 182 -7.96 5.22 -1.03
CA ILE A 182 -9.25 4.50 -0.89
C ILE A 182 -10.31 5.32 -0.16
N THR A 183 -9.95 6.32 0.63
CA THR A 183 -10.90 7.21 1.30
C THR A 183 -11.68 8.09 0.33
N SER A 184 -11.09 8.39 -0.82
CA SER A 184 -11.74 9.09 -1.94
C SER A 184 -12.59 8.18 -2.85
N TYR A 185 -13.00 6.98 -2.39
CA TYR A 185 -13.84 6.07 -3.16
C TYR A 185 -15.22 6.64 -3.44
N GLY A 186 -15.69 6.56 -4.68
CA GLY A 186 -17.08 6.60 -5.09
C GLY A 186 -17.61 7.87 -5.75
N PRO A 187 -17.00 9.06 -5.70
CA PRO A 187 -17.55 10.27 -6.33
C PRO A 187 -17.82 10.17 -7.83
N ASP A 188 -17.08 9.31 -8.52
CA ASP A 188 -17.18 9.03 -9.96
C ASP A 188 -18.19 7.93 -10.29
N LEU A 189 -18.75 7.23 -9.28
CA LEU A 189 -19.74 6.17 -9.47
C LEU A 189 -21.17 6.70 -9.34
N PRO A 190 -22.17 6.04 -9.99
CA PRO A 190 -23.58 6.35 -9.80
C PRO A 190 -23.98 6.28 -8.31
N GLY A 191 -24.69 7.33 -7.84
CA GLY A 191 -25.11 7.43 -6.45
C GLY A 191 -23.98 7.83 -5.47
N LYS A 192 -22.78 8.06 -5.94
CA LYS A 192 -21.61 8.56 -5.19
C LYS A 192 -21.44 7.87 -3.82
N PRO A 193 -21.32 6.54 -3.77
CA PRO A 193 -21.18 5.81 -2.51
C PRO A 193 -19.87 6.17 -1.82
N THR A 194 -19.89 6.25 -0.48
CA THR A 194 -18.65 6.39 0.29
C THR A 194 -17.94 5.05 0.46
N LEU A 195 -16.66 5.09 0.94
CA LEU A 195 -15.90 3.88 1.27
C LEU A 195 -16.64 3.03 2.30
N GLY A 196 -17.16 3.63 3.38
CA GLY A 196 -17.89 2.89 4.40
C GLY A 196 -19.17 2.23 3.89
N GLN A 197 -19.93 2.91 3.01
CA GLN A 197 -21.10 2.33 2.36
C GLN A 197 -20.72 1.15 1.46
N MET A 198 -19.65 1.27 0.70
CA MET A 198 -19.13 0.19 -0.14
C MET A 198 -18.72 -1.02 0.73
N VAL A 199 -17.93 -0.79 1.78
CA VAL A 199 -17.46 -1.85 2.69
C VAL A 199 -18.63 -2.56 3.37
N ARG A 200 -19.60 -1.81 3.89
CA ARG A 200 -20.81 -2.37 4.50
C ARG A 200 -21.58 -3.28 3.54
N ARG A 201 -21.75 -2.82 2.29
CA ARG A 201 -22.45 -3.61 1.25
C ARG A 201 -21.64 -4.82 0.80
N LEU A 202 -20.31 -4.69 0.67
CA LEU A 202 -19.41 -5.81 0.37
C LEU A 202 -19.55 -6.91 1.44
N LEU A 203 -19.46 -6.56 2.72
CA LEU A 203 -19.58 -7.51 3.83
C LEU A 203 -20.96 -8.15 3.91
N ALA A 204 -22.02 -7.44 3.54
CA ALA A 204 -23.39 -8.00 3.46
C ALA A 204 -23.55 -8.99 2.28
N LEU A 205 -22.92 -8.69 1.13
CA LEU A 205 -23.04 -9.51 -0.08
C LEU A 205 -22.06 -10.70 -0.10
N VAL A 206 -21.04 -10.68 0.76
CA VAL A 206 -20.01 -11.72 0.89
C VAL A 206 -19.92 -12.13 2.38
N PRO A 207 -20.97 -12.79 2.94
CA PRO A 207 -21.00 -13.15 4.36
C PRO A 207 -19.93 -14.17 4.75
N GLU A 208 -19.45 -14.95 3.79
CA GLU A 208 -18.39 -15.94 3.97
C GLU A 208 -16.97 -15.37 4.08
N LEU A 209 -16.78 -14.05 3.87
CA LEU A 209 -15.48 -13.39 4.04
C LEU A 209 -15.10 -13.31 5.53
N PRO A 210 -14.03 -14.01 6.00
CA PRO A 210 -13.68 -14.04 7.41
C PRO A 210 -13.02 -12.76 7.89
N ARG A 211 -12.15 -12.14 7.07
CA ARG A 211 -11.36 -10.96 7.43
C ARG A 211 -11.23 -9.97 6.30
N LEU A 212 -11.45 -8.72 6.63
CA LEU A 212 -11.24 -7.58 5.74
C LEU A 212 -10.27 -6.59 6.38
N ARG A 213 -9.29 -6.12 5.59
CA ARG A 213 -8.42 -5.01 5.98
C ARG A 213 -8.55 -3.87 4.99
N LEU A 214 -8.22 -2.68 5.48
CA LEU A 214 -8.11 -1.48 4.66
C LEU A 214 -6.62 -1.14 4.46
N SER A 215 -6.28 -0.63 3.30
CA SER A 215 -4.99 0.04 3.10
C SER A 215 -4.99 1.42 3.77
N SER A 216 -4.06 2.31 3.39
CA SER A 216 -3.91 3.61 4.03
C SER A 216 -5.16 4.49 3.88
N LEU A 217 -5.56 5.12 4.97
CA LEU A 217 -6.69 6.05 5.07
C LEU A 217 -6.20 7.48 5.27
N ASP A 218 -6.83 8.44 4.63
CA ASP A 218 -6.68 9.83 5.02
C ASP A 218 -7.46 10.09 6.32
N PRO A 219 -6.83 10.61 7.39
CA PRO A 219 -7.48 10.73 8.69
C PRO A 219 -8.72 11.63 8.69
N ASN A 220 -8.81 12.59 7.75
CA ASN A 220 -9.92 13.53 7.67
C ASN A 220 -11.08 13.06 6.79
N GLU A 221 -10.93 11.95 6.09
CA GLU A 221 -11.91 11.46 5.11
C GLU A 221 -12.60 10.14 5.52
N ILE A 222 -12.48 9.75 6.78
CA ILE A 222 -13.16 8.56 7.32
C ILE A 222 -14.65 8.90 7.50
N ASP A 223 -15.51 8.33 6.65
CA ASP A 223 -16.96 8.60 6.67
C ASP A 223 -17.68 7.90 7.83
N GLN A 224 -18.93 8.33 8.09
CA GLN A 224 -19.71 7.86 9.24
C GLN A 224 -20.05 6.36 9.17
N ASP A 225 -20.29 5.80 7.97
CA ASP A 225 -20.54 4.36 7.83
C ASP A 225 -19.27 3.56 8.14
N LEU A 226 -18.09 4.08 7.74
CA LEU A 226 -16.82 3.45 8.08
C LEU A 226 -16.53 3.51 9.60
N TRP A 227 -16.88 4.62 10.29
CA TRP A 227 -16.75 4.70 11.73
C TRP A 227 -17.62 3.66 12.47
N ARG A 228 -18.85 3.41 11.98
CA ARG A 228 -19.72 2.35 12.53
C ARG A 228 -19.11 0.96 12.33
N LEU A 229 -18.54 0.69 11.13
CA LEU A 229 -17.87 -0.57 10.86
C LEU A 229 -16.62 -0.77 11.74
N ILE A 230 -15.85 0.29 11.97
CA ILE A 230 -14.70 0.23 12.90
C ILE A 230 -15.16 -0.14 14.31
N ALA A 231 -16.32 0.38 14.76
CA ALA A 231 -16.86 0.09 16.07
C ALA A 231 -17.37 -1.37 16.18
N ASP A 232 -18.19 -1.81 15.21
CA ASP A 232 -19.12 -2.93 15.44
C ASP A 232 -18.86 -4.14 14.53
N GLU A 233 -18.13 -4.01 13.41
CA GLU A 233 -17.95 -5.12 12.45
C GLU A 233 -16.71 -5.98 12.83
N PRO A 234 -16.91 -7.21 13.33
CA PRO A 234 -15.79 -8.07 13.77
C PRO A 234 -14.90 -8.53 12.63
N ARG A 235 -15.41 -8.62 11.39
CA ARG A 235 -14.64 -9.02 10.21
C ARG A 235 -13.76 -7.91 9.67
N LEU A 236 -14.02 -6.64 10.02
CA LEU A 236 -13.10 -5.55 9.77
C LEU A 236 -11.99 -5.60 10.82
N MET A 237 -10.78 -5.89 10.39
CA MET A 237 -9.65 -6.10 11.30
C MET A 237 -9.30 -4.85 12.11
N PRO A 238 -8.98 -4.99 13.42
CA PRO A 238 -8.67 -3.88 14.32
C PRO A 238 -7.27 -3.31 14.06
N HIS A 239 -7.07 -2.76 12.88
CA HIS A 239 -5.84 -2.11 12.47
C HIS A 239 -6.16 -1.03 11.44
N LEU A 240 -5.77 0.21 11.71
CA LEU A 240 -5.91 1.35 10.81
C LEU A 240 -4.52 1.88 10.44
N HIS A 241 -4.28 2.02 9.14
CA HIS A 241 -3.07 2.66 8.63
C HIS A 241 -3.41 4.06 8.13
N LEU A 242 -2.75 5.10 8.69
CA LEU A 242 -3.08 6.50 8.43
C LEU A 242 -2.02 7.16 7.55
N SER A 243 -2.44 7.84 6.50
CA SER A 243 -1.58 8.66 5.65
C SER A 243 -1.28 10.01 6.29
N LEU A 244 -0.54 10.03 7.41
CA LEU A 244 -0.27 11.25 8.21
C LEU A 244 0.74 12.18 7.51
N GLN A 245 1.84 11.65 7.03
CA GLN A 245 2.98 12.31 6.38
C GLN A 245 3.84 13.16 7.33
N ALA A 246 3.25 13.91 8.26
CA ALA A 246 3.90 14.70 9.30
C ALA A 246 2.90 15.00 10.44
N ALA A 247 3.37 15.61 11.55
CA ALA A 247 2.51 16.12 12.60
C ALA A 247 2.86 17.56 13.05
N SER A 248 3.62 18.30 12.25
CA SER A 248 3.74 19.75 12.35
C SER A 248 2.77 20.41 11.38
N ASP A 249 1.85 21.24 11.86
CA ASP A 249 0.82 21.88 11.03
C ASP A 249 1.41 22.75 9.92
N ILE A 250 2.57 23.37 10.17
CA ILE A 250 3.28 24.14 9.14
C ILE A 250 3.75 23.22 8.01
N ILE A 251 4.28 22.04 8.33
CA ILE A 251 4.73 21.06 7.34
C ILE A 251 3.52 20.46 6.61
N LEU A 252 2.46 20.09 7.31
CA LEU A 252 1.22 19.61 6.70
C LEU A 252 0.64 20.62 5.71
N LYS A 253 0.61 21.89 6.05
CA LYS A 253 0.18 22.97 5.15
C LYS A 253 1.08 23.09 3.90
N ARG A 254 2.41 23.01 4.07
CA ARG A 254 3.37 23.02 2.95
C ARG A 254 3.25 21.78 2.06
N MET A 255 2.91 20.63 2.65
CA MET A 255 2.59 19.41 1.95
C MET A 255 1.23 19.46 1.23
N LYS A 256 0.39 20.48 1.49
CA LYS A 256 -1.01 20.57 1.06
C LYS A 256 -1.86 19.39 1.58
N ARG A 257 -1.61 18.97 2.83
CA ARG A 257 -2.47 17.98 3.51
C ARG A 257 -3.77 18.64 3.97
N ARG A 258 -4.82 17.83 4.09
CA ARG A 258 -6.18 18.27 4.43
C ARG A 258 -6.47 18.20 5.93
N HIS A 259 -5.61 17.54 6.70
CA HIS A 259 -5.74 17.41 8.14
C HIS A 259 -4.67 18.23 8.88
N SER A 260 -4.98 18.60 10.07
CA SER A 260 -4.09 19.17 11.08
C SER A 260 -3.59 18.08 12.05
N ARG A 261 -2.60 18.43 12.90
CA ARG A 261 -2.17 17.58 14.01
C ARG A 261 -3.34 17.22 14.95
N ALA A 262 -4.19 18.21 15.26
CA ALA A 262 -5.33 18.00 16.16
C ALA A 262 -6.36 17.03 15.57
N GLU A 263 -6.69 17.13 14.29
CA GLU A 263 -7.61 16.21 13.62
C GLU A 263 -7.05 14.80 13.52
N ALA A 264 -5.75 14.65 13.23
CA ALA A 264 -5.09 13.34 13.27
C ALA A 264 -5.16 12.68 14.65
N LEU A 265 -4.92 13.46 15.74
CA LEU A 265 -5.05 13.00 17.11
C LEU A 265 -6.49 12.59 17.41
N ALA A 266 -7.47 13.43 17.08
CA ALA A 266 -8.89 13.14 17.29
C ALA A 266 -9.34 11.86 16.57
N THR A 267 -8.83 11.59 15.37
CA THR A 267 -9.07 10.35 14.61
C THR A 267 -8.54 9.12 15.35
N ILE A 268 -7.32 9.18 15.87
CA ILE A 268 -6.70 8.09 16.64
C ILE A 268 -7.48 7.84 17.92
N ASP A 269 -7.82 8.90 18.67
CA ASP A 269 -8.55 8.80 19.93
C ASP A 269 -9.96 8.25 19.72
N ARG A 270 -10.67 8.72 18.70
CA ARG A 270 -11.99 8.19 18.33
C ARG A 270 -11.94 6.70 18.00
N ALA A 271 -10.96 6.27 17.21
CA ALA A 271 -10.82 4.85 16.87
C ALA A 271 -10.52 3.98 18.11
N ARG A 272 -9.70 4.48 19.05
CA ARG A 272 -9.44 3.80 20.33
C ARG A 272 -10.66 3.71 21.22
N GLN A 273 -11.46 4.78 21.28
CA GLN A 273 -12.71 4.78 22.05
C GLN A 273 -13.73 3.79 21.48
N LEU A 274 -13.88 3.77 20.16
CA LEU A 274 -14.82 2.88 19.49
C LEU A 274 -14.39 1.41 19.56
N ARG A 275 -13.11 1.13 19.40
CA ARG A 275 -12.57 -0.24 19.44
C ARG A 275 -11.24 -0.27 20.18
N PRO A 276 -11.27 -0.46 21.51
CA PRO A 276 -10.07 -0.59 22.32
C PRO A 276 -9.17 -1.71 21.81
N GLY A 277 -7.87 -1.47 21.73
CA GLY A 277 -6.90 -2.43 21.19
C GLY A 277 -6.63 -2.33 19.69
N ASN A 278 -7.22 -1.36 18.98
CA ASN A 278 -6.81 -1.09 17.59
C ASN A 278 -5.30 -0.90 17.48
N GLY A 279 -4.69 -1.61 16.53
CA GLY A 279 -3.36 -1.33 16.05
C GLY A 279 -3.36 -0.13 15.10
N PHE A 280 -2.29 0.65 15.10
CA PHE A 280 -2.17 1.79 14.20
C PHE A 280 -0.87 1.73 13.41
N GLY A 281 -0.98 1.99 12.12
CA GLY A 281 0.16 2.30 11.26
C GLY A 281 0.11 3.75 10.78
N ALA A 282 1.24 4.29 10.37
CA ALA A 282 1.29 5.59 9.72
C ALA A 282 2.43 5.71 8.71
N ASP A 283 2.15 6.41 7.60
CA ASP A 283 3.17 6.86 6.67
C ASP A 283 3.70 8.22 7.13
N LEU A 284 5.02 8.38 7.23
CA LEU A 284 5.69 9.62 7.64
C LEU A 284 6.86 9.95 6.70
N ILE A 285 7.01 11.24 6.38
CA ILE A 285 8.12 11.78 5.60
C ILE A 285 9.01 12.60 6.52
N ALA A 286 10.27 12.20 6.66
CA ALA A 286 11.28 12.92 7.46
C ALA A 286 12.12 13.83 6.58
N GLY A 287 12.35 15.05 7.03
CA GLY A 287 13.18 16.04 6.32
C GLY A 287 12.50 16.58 5.06
N PHE A 288 11.19 16.83 5.12
CA PHE A 288 10.49 17.58 4.07
C PHE A 288 11.16 18.93 3.86
N PRO A 289 11.23 19.50 2.63
CA PRO A 289 11.84 20.79 2.38
C PRO A 289 11.37 21.85 3.39
N THR A 290 12.33 22.61 3.91
CA THR A 290 12.09 23.65 4.92
C THR A 290 11.68 23.14 6.32
N GLU A 291 11.73 21.85 6.59
CA GLU A 291 11.50 21.31 7.95
C GLU A 291 12.64 21.72 8.88
N THR A 292 12.32 22.49 9.92
CA THR A 292 13.27 22.84 11.00
C THR A 292 13.36 21.71 12.04
N ASP A 293 14.32 21.81 12.98
CA ASP A 293 14.41 20.83 14.08
C ASP A 293 13.18 20.89 14.98
N ALA A 294 12.63 22.06 15.27
CA ALA A 294 11.41 22.20 16.06
C ALA A 294 10.21 21.51 15.38
N MET A 295 10.03 21.67 14.06
CA MET A 295 8.95 21.02 13.31
C MET A 295 9.12 19.49 13.27
N PHE A 296 10.35 19.02 13.21
CA PHE A 296 10.65 17.59 13.31
C PHE A 296 10.34 17.04 14.71
N GLU A 297 10.74 17.77 15.77
CA GLU A 297 10.44 17.37 17.15
C GLU A 297 8.92 17.33 17.42
N ASP A 298 8.12 18.22 16.81
CA ASP A 298 6.64 18.14 16.85
C ASP A 298 6.14 16.78 16.34
N THR A 299 6.70 16.31 15.20
CA THR A 299 6.32 15.02 14.61
C THR A 299 6.80 13.85 15.48
N LEU A 300 8.01 13.90 16.00
CA LEU A 300 8.57 12.88 16.88
C LEU A 300 7.81 12.77 18.21
N ALA A 301 7.48 13.92 18.82
CA ALA A 301 6.64 13.97 20.02
C ALA A 301 5.26 13.36 19.77
N PHE A 302 4.60 13.73 18.65
CA PHE A 302 3.31 13.15 18.28
C PHE A 302 3.36 11.61 18.18
N VAL A 303 4.38 11.06 17.56
CA VAL A 303 4.59 9.60 17.44
C VAL A 303 4.72 8.95 18.82
N ARG A 304 5.51 9.56 19.73
CA ARG A 304 5.71 9.06 21.10
C ARG A 304 4.43 9.13 21.90
N ASP A 305 3.76 10.29 21.90
CA ASP A 305 2.57 10.55 22.70
C ASP A 305 1.38 9.68 22.26
N THR A 306 1.24 9.47 20.94
CA THR A 306 0.17 8.62 20.39
C THR A 306 0.50 7.14 20.41
N GLY A 307 1.73 6.72 20.66
CA GLY A 307 2.11 5.31 20.75
C GLY A 307 1.84 4.52 19.44
N LEU A 308 2.03 5.14 18.25
CA LEU A 308 1.83 4.48 16.96
C LEU A 308 2.88 3.38 16.74
N PRO A 309 2.49 2.08 16.66
CA PRO A 309 3.43 0.96 16.59
C PRO A 309 4.04 0.73 15.20
N TYR A 310 3.29 0.96 14.12
CA TYR A 310 3.73 0.55 12.77
C TYR A 310 3.96 1.75 11.87
N LEU A 311 5.21 2.21 11.82
CA LEU A 311 5.58 3.38 11.05
C LEU A 311 6.29 2.99 9.74
N HIS A 312 5.77 3.49 8.64
CA HIS A 312 6.49 3.56 7.37
C HIS A 312 7.13 4.93 7.25
N VAL A 313 8.42 5.03 7.51
CA VAL A 313 9.16 6.28 7.52
C VAL A 313 10.06 6.39 6.31
N PHE A 314 9.80 7.41 5.49
CA PHE A 314 10.55 7.74 4.29
C PHE A 314 11.40 9.00 4.50
N PRO A 315 12.72 8.97 4.30
CA PRO A 315 13.44 10.21 4.07
C PRO A 315 12.84 10.91 2.85
N TYR A 316 12.59 12.22 2.93
CA TYR A 316 12.06 12.94 1.78
C TYR A 316 12.89 12.67 0.53
N SER A 317 12.21 12.29 -0.54
CA SER A 317 12.80 12.00 -1.85
C SER A 317 12.30 13.01 -2.87
N GLU A 318 13.20 13.80 -3.41
CA GLU A 318 12.86 14.79 -4.42
C GLU A 318 12.30 14.13 -5.67
N ARG A 319 11.17 14.65 -6.16
CA ARG A 319 10.54 14.16 -7.39
C ARG A 319 10.48 15.32 -8.39
N PRO A 320 11.20 15.23 -9.51
CA PRO A 320 11.15 16.25 -10.55
C PRO A 320 9.70 16.56 -10.96
N GLY A 321 9.40 17.83 -11.18
CA GLY A 321 8.05 18.28 -11.53
C GLY A 321 7.13 18.59 -10.33
N THR A 322 7.42 18.11 -9.13
CA THR A 322 6.63 18.42 -7.95
C THR A 322 6.96 19.82 -7.37
N PRO A 323 5.97 20.53 -6.77
CA PRO A 323 6.23 21.81 -6.12
C PRO A 323 7.31 21.75 -5.02
N ALA A 324 7.31 20.67 -4.22
CA ALA A 324 8.26 20.49 -3.12
C ALA A 324 9.72 20.36 -3.60
N ALA A 325 9.96 19.84 -4.80
CA ALA A 325 11.32 19.75 -5.35
C ALA A 325 11.97 21.10 -5.64
N ARG A 326 11.17 22.18 -5.66
CA ARG A 326 11.64 23.58 -5.85
C ARG A 326 11.85 24.32 -4.54
N MET A 327 11.51 23.73 -3.40
CA MET A 327 11.68 24.33 -2.08
C MET A 327 13.10 24.09 -1.54
N PRO A 328 13.60 24.95 -0.61
CA PRO A 328 14.90 24.72 0.03
C PRO A 328 14.99 23.35 0.70
N ALA A 329 15.92 22.53 0.23
CA ALA A 329 16.07 21.15 0.65
C ALA A 329 16.73 21.02 2.03
N VAL A 330 16.31 20.07 2.83
CA VAL A 330 17.03 19.62 4.03
C VAL A 330 18.18 18.71 3.59
N ALA A 331 19.35 18.81 4.22
CA ALA A 331 20.51 17.97 3.91
C ALA A 331 20.17 16.47 4.00
N ILE A 332 20.68 15.67 3.07
CA ILE A 332 20.31 14.25 2.96
C ILE A 332 20.68 13.43 4.21
N GLN A 333 21.81 13.76 4.86
CA GLN A 333 22.22 13.14 6.12
C GLN A 333 21.19 13.39 7.22
N LEU A 334 20.72 14.63 7.34
CA LEU A 334 19.73 15.02 8.35
C LEU A 334 18.36 14.36 8.06
N ARG A 335 17.96 14.24 6.78
CA ARG A 335 16.74 13.46 6.42
C ARG A 335 16.83 12.02 6.89
N ARG A 336 18.00 11.36 6.69
CA ARG A 336 18.24 9.97 7.11
C ARG A 336 18.27 9.82 8.62
N GLU A 337 18.92 10.75 9.32
CA GLU A 337 18.96 10.79 10.78
C GLU A 337 17.56 10.93 11.38
N ARG A 338 16.78 11.92 10.91
CA ARG A 338 15.39 12.12 11.35
C ARG A 338 14.52 10.87 11.08
N ALA A 339 14.67 10.26 9.90
CA ALA A 339 13.97 9.03 9.59
C ALA A 339 14.36 7.87 10.52
N ALA A 340 15.63 7.75 10.90
CA ALA A 340 16.09 6.75 11.85
C ALA A 340 15.47 6.97 13.24
N ARG A 341 15.43 8.22 13.73
CA ARG A 341 14.82 8.59 15.01
C ARG A 341 13.31 8.25 15.06
N LEU A 342 12.56 8.52 13.98
CA LEU A 342 11.14 8.15 13.89
C LEU A 342 10.96 6.64 13.87
N ARG A 343 11.78 5.89 13.13
CA ARG A 343 11.71 4.41 13.13
C ARG A 343 11.99 3.84 14.50
N GLU A 344 12.97 4.38 15.23
CA GLU A 344 13.27 3.94 16.59
C GLU A 344 12.11 4.22 17.55
N ALA A 345 11.47 5.40 17.46
CA ALA A 345 10.26 5.68 18.23
C ALA A 345 9.13 4.69 17.91
N GLY A 346 8.93 4.37 16.62
CA GLY A 346 7.97 3.34 16.21
C GLY A 346 8.33 1.96 16.76
N ARG A 347 9.60 1.57 16.78
CA ARG A 347 10.05 0.29 17.34
C ARG A 347 9.78 0.19 18.85
N VAL A 348 9.99 1.27 19.59
CA VAL A 348 9.66 1.35 21.02
C VAL A 348 8.15 1.20 21.24
N ASN A 349 7.35 1.92 20.46
CA ASN A 349 5.89 1.84 20.52
C ASN A 349 5.37 0.43 20.14
N ALA A 350 5.99 -0.22 19.14
CA ALA A 350 5.65 -1.59 18.75
C ALA A 350 5.91 -2.57 19.90
N ALA A 351 7.07 -2.48 20.55
CA ALA A 351 7.39 -3.31 21.71
C ALA A 351 6.37 -3.15 22.84
N GLN A 352 5.95 -1.91 23.13
CA GLN A 352 4.92 -1.63 24.14
C GLN A 352 3.55 -2.19 23.74
N PHE A 353 3.15 -1.99 22.48
CA PHE A 353 1.88 -2.51 21.98
C PHE A 353 1.85 -4.05 22.01
N HIS A 354 2.91 -4.69 21.57
CA HIS A 354 3.05 -6.15 21.60
C HIS A 354 3.05 -6.69 23.04
N ALA A 355 3.77 -6.05 23.95
CA ALA A 355 3.79 -6.43 25.37
C ALA A 355 2.38 -6.38 26.00
N GLY A 356 1.54 -5.42 25.60
CA GLY A 356 0.14 -5.32 26.04
C GLY A 356 -0.76 -6.48 25.58
N LEU A 357 -0.31 -7.31 24.65
CA LEU A 357 -1.00 -8.51 24.16
C LEU A 357 -0.56 -9.79 24.86
N VAL A 358 0.52 -9.78 25.63
CA VAL A 358 0.99 -10.97 26.36
C VAL A 358 -0.09 -11.49 27.31
N GLY A 359 -0.32 -12.79 27.29
CA GLY A 359 -1.36 -13.48 28.02
C GLY A 359 -2.75 -13.45 27.39
N ARG A 360 -2.95 -12.65 26.32
CA ARG A 360 -4.22 -12.64 25.55
C ARG A 360 -4.23 -13.71 24.48
N THR A 361 -5.40 -14.11 24.05
CA THR A 361 -5.61 -14.93 22.85
C THR A 361 -5.80 -13.99 21.65
N VAL A 362 -5.06 -14.22 20.58
CA VAL A 362 -5.14 -13.50 19.32
C VAL A 362 -5.41 -14.46 18.18
N GLN A 363 -6.07 -13.98 17.14
CA GLN A 363 -6.30 -14.75 15.93
C GLN A 363 -5.18 -14.48 14.94
N ILE A 364 -4.38 -15.46 14.61
CA ILE A 364 -3.26 -15.36 13.68
C ILE A 364 -3.64 -15.94 12.33
N LEU A 365 -3.41 -15.19 11.25
CA LEU A 365 -3.35 -15.71 9.90
C LEU A 365 -1.91 -16.20 9.64
N ALA A 366 -1.73 -17.50 9.45
CA ALA A 366 -0.43 -18.09 9.13
C ALA A 366 -0.03 -17.75 7.68
N GLU A 367 1.11 -17.12 7.49
CA GLU A 367 1.68 -16.81 6.18
C GLU A 367 2.69 -17.86 5.73
N SER A 368 3.27 -18.55 6.69
CA SER A 368 4.10 -19.73 6.53
C SER A 368 3.83 -20.69 7.70
N GLU A 369 4.55 -21.79 7.74
CA GLU A 369 4.41 -22.77 8.85
C GLU A 369 4.73 -22.17 10.23
N THR A 370 5.54 -21.12 10.32
CA THR A 370 6.06 -20.59 11.60
C THR A 370 5.84 -19.10 11.79
N HIS A 371 5.34 -18.39 10.78
CA HIS A 371 5.18 -16.93 10.81
C HIS A 371 3.82 -16.51 10.23
N GLY A 372 3.28 -15.43 10.77
CA GLY A 372 2.04 -14.82 10.29
C GLY A 372 1.77 -13.48 10.96
N HIS A 373 0.54 -13.02 10.89
CA HIS A 373 0.11 -11.78 11.53
C HIS A 373 -1.20 -11.97 12.29
N SER A 374 -1.29 -11.31 13.44
CA SER A 374 -2.52 -11.24 14.21
C SER A 374 -3.59 -10.36 13.53
N GLU A 375 -4.81 -10.35 14.08
CA GLU A 375 -5.88 -9.43 13.68
C GLU A 375 -5.47 -7.96 13.81
N HIS A 376 -4.59 -7.62 14.76
CA HIS A 376 -4.03 -6.27 14.99
C HIS A 376 -2.85 -5.93 14.07
N PHE A 377 -2.54 -6.81 13.11
CA PHE A 377 -1.39 -6.72 12.22
C PHE A 377 -0.03 -6.85 12.92
N CYS A 378 0.01 -7.40 14.14
CA CYS A 378 1.28 -7.74 14.79
C CYS A 378 1.93 -8.92 14.09
N PRO A 379 3.20 -8.84 13.69
CA PRO A 379 3.96 -10.03 13.30
C PRO A 379 3.91 -11.07 14.42
N ALA A 380 3.81 -12.34 14.09
CA ALA A 380 3.74 -13.41 15.06
C ALA A 380 4.58 -14.61 14.63
N ARG A 381 5.29 -15.17 15.59
CA ARG A 381 6.04 -16.44 15.50
C ARG A 381 5.33 -17.48 16.33
N PHE A 382 5.20 -18.69 15.83
CA PHE A 382 4.49 -19.80 16.47
C PHE A 382 5.08 -21.15 16.06
N ALA A 383 4.62 -22.24 16.70
CA ALA A 383 4.90 -23.59 16.23
C ALA A 383 4.21 -23.84 14.87
N ALA A 384 4.35 -25.02 14.31
CA ALA A 384 3.85 -25.34 12.97
C ALA A 384 2.33 -25.15 12.82
N LEU A 385 1.93 -24.29 11.87
CA LEU A 385 0.56 -24.11 11.39
C LEU A 385 0.50 -24.30 9.88
N THR A 386 -0.69 -24.59 9.36
CA THR A 386 -0.92 -24.63 7.92
C THR A 386 -0.96 -23.19 7.37
N ALA A 387 -0.15 -22.88 6.37
CA ALA A 387 -0.19 -21.59 5.69
C ALA A 387 -1.60 -21.30 5.15
N GLY A 388 -2.08 -20.05 5.29
CA GLY A 388 -3.43 -19.63 4.95
C GLY A 388 -4.49 -19.89 6.04
N ALA A 389 -4.21 -20.69 7.08
CA ALA A 389 -5.14 -20.92 8.18
C ALA A 389 -5.22 -19.73 9.13
N ILE A 390 -6.40 -19.52 9.70
CA ILE A 390 -6.63 -18.58 10.81
C ILE A 390 -6.76 -19.43 12.08
N THR A 391 -5.88 -19.20 13.06
CA THR A 391 -5.84 -19.95 14.31
C THR A 391 -5.80 -19.02 15.52
N SER A 392 -6.57 -19.34 16.55
CA SER A 392 -6.54 -18.64 17.83
C SER A 392 -5.40 -19.20 18.69
N LEU A 393 -4.41 -18.36 19.02
CA LEU A 393 -3.27 -18.72 19.84
C LEU A 393 -3.12 -17.77 21.03
N ARG A 394 -2.58 -18.28 22.14
CA ARG A 394 -2.23 -17.47 23.31
C ARG A 394 -0.86 -16.81 23.09
N VAL A 395 -0.75 -15.52 23.33
CA VAL A 395 0.52 -14.81 23.30
C VAL A 395 1.29 -15.15 24.57
N THR A 396 2.43 -15.81 24.42
CA THR A 396 3.31 -16.26 25.51
C THR A 396 4.46 -15.31 25.79
N GLY A 397 4.80 -14.47 24.80
CA GLY A 397 5.86 -13.46 24.88
C GLY A 397 5.78 -12.47 23.75
N ALA A 398 6.53 -11.38 23.84
CA ALA A 398 6.60 -10.35 22.80
C ALA A 398 7.91 -9.58 22.86
N ASP A 399 8.33 -9.06 21.71
CA ASP A 399 9.43 -8.11 21.53
C ASP A 399 9.04 -7.02 20.51
N ALA A 400 10.00 -6.19 20.10
CA ALA A 400 9.76 -5.17 19.09
C ALA A 400 9.45 -5.75 17.70
N ASP A 401 9.89 -6.97 17.42
CA ASP A 401 9.73 -7.64 16.12
C ASP A 401 8.44 -8.46 16.03
N GLY A 402 7.70 -8.63 17.15
CA GLY A 402 6.40 -9.28 17.14
C GLY A 402 6.08 -10.12 18.37
N LEU A 403 5.07 -10.98 18.21
CA LEU A 403 4.51 -11.86 19.22
C LEU A 403 5.16 -13.25 19.14
N LEU A 404 5.29 -13.89 20.31
CA LEU A 404 5.46 -15.34 20.43
C LEU A 404 4.11 -15.93 20.87
N ALA A 405 3.57 -16.87 20.14
CA ALA A 405 2.26 -17.43 20.36
C ALA A 405 2.27 -18.98 20.33
N ALA A 406 1.46 -19.57 21.18
CA ALA A 406 1.29 -21.03 21.30
C ALA A 406 -0.16 -21.44 21.58
#